data_3f805a298b195772036eed4c31399f1c
#
_entry.id   3f805a298b195772036eed4c31399f1c
#
_cell.length_a   1.000
_cell.length_b   1.000
_cell.length_c   1.000
_cell.angle_alpha   90.00
_cell.angle_beta   90.00
_cell.angle_gamma   90.00
#
_symmetry.space_group_name_H-M   'P 1'
#
loop_
_entity.id
_entity.type
_entity.pdbx_description
1 polymer ?
#
loop_
_entity_poly.entity_id
_entity_poly.type
_entity_poly.pdbx_seq_one_letter_code
_entity_poly.pdbx_strand_id
1 'polypeptide(L)'
;MGYTQSAVSRMVADLEDEWNLNLLRRSRGGLALSSDGLMLLPYIKDLCSHYEALQEQANSLKGLETGFIRIGSCSSFSTQCLPSILKNFEQRYPRIVFQLQNMEYSETEEALCAGEIDCGFISAPYSPELDVTVLMRDRMLAVLPPDHPLADAPSYPLKRFSEERIIKLTDEANNEVSKVFAQLNSMLDTPVTAYCDVNDDYSIMAMVESGLGVAVLSELVTGRMPFDIRLK
;
A
#
# COMPACT_ATOMS: atom_id res chain seq x y z
N MET A 1 -18.84 -17.49 -8.48
CA MET A 1 -19.08 -18.22 -9.75
C MET A 1 -19.56 -19.60 -9.42
N GLY A 2 -20.72 -20.05 -10.01
CA GLY A 2 -21.33 -21.38 -9.72
C GLY A 2 -20.77 -22.53 -10.56
N TYR A 3 -19.53 -22.46 -11.04
CA TYR A 3 -18.93 -23.51 -11.87
C TYR A 3 -18.08 -24.46 -11.05
N THR A 4 -18.09 -25.75 -11.43
CA THR A 4 -17.18 -26.76 -10.85
C THR A 4 -15.77 -26.59 -11.43
N GLN A 5 -14.75 -27.07 -10.71
CA GLN A 5 -13.36 -27.05 -11.20
C GLN A 5 -13.21 -27.70 -12.60
N SER A 6 -13.93 -28.82 -12.83
CA SER A 6 -13.91 -29.51 -14.14
C SER A 6 -14.53 -28.66 -15.26
N ALA A 7 -15.58 -27.90 -14.96
CA ALA A 7 -16.18 -26.98 -15.93
C ALA A 7 -15.23 -25.85 -16.31
N VAL A 8 -14.57 -25.24 -15.31
CA VAL A 8 -13.59 -24.17 -15.54
C VAL A 8 -12.40 -24.72 -16.35
N SER A 9 -11.87 -25.91 -16.00
CA SER A 9 -10.76 -26.52 -16.73
C SER A 9 -11.12 -26.79 -18.20
N ARG A 10 -12.36 -27.17 -18.46
CA ARG A 10 -12.85 -27.39 -19.84
C ARG A 10 -12.94 -26.07 -20.62
N MET A 11 -13.50 -25.03 -20.00
CA MET A 11 -13.59 -23.70 -20.64
C MET A 11 -12.21 -23.15 -21.02
N VAL A 12 -11.21 -23.34 -20.15
CA VAL A 12 -9.84 -22.94 -20.46
C VAL A 12 -9.27 -23.78 -21.60
N ALA A 13 -9.48 -25.11 -21.61
CA ALA A 13 -9.02 -25.97 -22.69
C ALA A 13 -9.68 -25.62 -24.03
N ASP A 14 -10.98 -25.36 -24.04
CA ASP A 14 -11.71 -24.95 -25.25
C ASP A 14 -11.14 -23.61 -25.81
N LEU A 15 -10.74 -22.67 -24.92
CA LEU A 15 -10.10 -21.41 -25.31
C LEU A 15 -8.68 -21.61 -25.84
N GLU A 16 -7.88 -22.49 -25.21
CA GLU A 16 -6.54 -22.88 -25.66
C GLU A 16 -6.61 -23.51 -27.05
N ASP A 17 -7.59 -24.36 -27.30
CA ASP A 17 -7.82 -24.99 -28.60
C ASP A 17 -8.23 -23.96 -29.66
N GLU A 18 -9.16 -23.04 -29.34
CA GLU A 18 -9.62 -21.98 -30.24
C GLU A 18 -8.47 -21.07 -30.69
N TRP A 19 -7.62 -20.68 -29.74
CA TRP A 19 -6.50 -19.78 -30.01
C TRP A 19 -5.23 -20.50 -30.49
N ASN A 20 -5.20 -21.83 -30.42
CA ASN A 20 -4.03 -22.66 -30.68
C ASN A 20 -2.82 -22.22 -29.83
N LEU A 21 -3.06 -21.92 -28.56
CA LEU A 21 -2.08 -21.50 -27.58
C LEU A 21 -2.22 -22.33 -26.31
N ASN A 22 -1.16 -22.40 -25.51
CA ASN A 22 -1.23 -22.96 -24.17
C ASN A 22 -1.20 -21.80 -23.16
N LEU A 23 -2.25 -21.59 -22.43
CA LEU A 23 -2.34 -20.54 -21.40
C LEU A 23 -1.82 -21.02 -20.06
N LEU A 24 -2.03 -22.31 -19.77
CA LEU A 24 -1.65 -22.92 -18.50
C LEU A 24 -0.61 -24.04 -18.71
N ARG A 25 0.26 -24.22 -17.73
CA ARG A 25 1.24 -25.31 -17.67
C ARG A 25 1.24 -25.98 -16.30
N ARG A 26 1.53 -27.26 -16.26
CA ARG A 26 1.79 -27.98 -15.00
C ARG A 26 3.18 -27.63 -14.49
N SER A 27 3.27 -27.30 -13.22
CA SER A 27 4.52 -27.03 -12.49
C SER A 27 4.65 -27.94 -11.27
N ARG A 28 5.82 -27.96 -10.63
CA ARG A 28 6.03 -28.73 -9.37
C ARG A 28 5.14 -28.26 -8.21
N GLY A 29 4.65 -27.02 -8.26
CA GLY A 29 3.75 -26.43 -7.26
C GLY A 29 2.26 -26.46 -7.66
N GLY A 30 1.89 -27.10 -8.78
CA GLY A 30 0.52 -27.14 -9.29
C GLY A 30 0.39 -26.52 -10.67
N LEU A 31 -0.74 -25.87 -10.95
CA LEU A 31 -1.02 -25.18 -12.19
C LEU A 31 -0.41 -23.78 -12.18
N ALA A 32 0.25 -23.38 -13.26
CA ALA A 32 0.85 -22.07 -13.44
C ALA A 32 0.57 -21.55 -14.85
N LEU A 33 0.68 -20.24 -15.06
CA LEU A 33 0.63 -19.65 -16.40
C LEU A 33 1.81 -20.13 -17.26
N SER A 34 1.57 -20.30 -18.54
CA SER A 34 2.60 -20.49 -19.56
C SER A 34 3.23 -19.13 -19.93
N SER A 35 4.22 -19.12 -20.84
CA SER A 35 4.74 -17.89 -21.46
C SER A 35 3.64 -17.11 -22.19
N ASP A 36 2.81 -17.81 -22.95
CA ASP A 36 1.72 -17.21 -23.74
C ASP A 36 0.63 -16.67 -22.79
N GLY A 37 0.30 -17.43 -21.73
CA GLY A 37 -0.62 -17.01 -20.69
C GLY A 37 -0.15 -15.73 -19.95
N LEU A 38 1.15 -15.62 -19.67
CA LEU A 38 1.72 -14.42 -19.06
C LEU A 38 1.63 -13.20 -19.99
N MET A 39 1.85 -13.39 -21.29
CA MET A 39 1.75 -12.31 -22.28
C MET A 39 0.30 -11.84 -22.47
N LEU A 40 -0.67 -12.75 -22.40
CA LEU A 40 -2.08 -12.44 -22.61
C LEU A 40 -2.80 -11.97 -21.32
N LEU A 41 -2.22 -12.25 -20.15
CA LEU A 41 -2.84 -11.93 -18.86
C LEU A 41 -3.26 -10.45 -18.72
N PRO A 42 -2.45 -9.45 -19.10
CA PRO A 42 -2.86 -8.05 -19.02
C PRO A 42 -4.13 -7.78 -19.84
N TYR A 43 -4.19 -8.25 -21.07
CA TYR A 43 -5.37 -8.05 -21.95
C TYR A 43 -6.62 -8.75 -21.43
N ILE A 44 -6.46 -9.93 -20.82
CA ILE A 44 -7.58 -10.64 -20.19
C ILE A 44 -8.08 -9.87 -18.96
N LYS A 45 -7.18 -9.34 -18.15
CA LYS A 45 -7.54 -8.49 -17.01
C LYS A 45 -8.30 -7.23 -17.47
N ASP A 46 -7.80 -6.54 -18.48
CA ASP A 46 -8.45 -5.37 -19.05
C ASP A 46 -9.86 -5.68 -19.56
N LEU A 47 -10.03 -6.80 -20.26
CA LEU A 47 -11.34 -7.25 -20.73
C LEU A 47 -12.31 -7.51 -19.57
N CYS A 48 -11.84 -8.18 -18.53
CA CYS A 48 -12.65 -8.43 -17.33
C CYS A 48 -13.05 -7.12 -16.64
N SER A 49 -12.12 -6.19 -16.48
CA SER A 49 -12.38 -4.87 -15.88
C SER A 49 -13.41 -4.06 -16.68
N HIS A 50 -13.28 -4.03 -18.01
CA HIS A 50 -14.26 -3.36 -18.88
C HIS A 50 -15.65 -4.03 -18.81
N TYR A 51 -15.69 -5.34 -18.70
CA TYR A 51 -16.96 -6.06 -18.54
C TYR A 51 -17.64 -5.74 -17.20
N GLU A 52 -16.87 -5.68 -16.10
CA GLU A 52 -17.37 -5.26 -14.80
C GLU A 52 -17.91 -3.83 -14.84
N ALA A 53 -17.17 -2.89 -15.42
CA ALA A 53 -17.60 -1.51 -15.61
C ALA A 53 -18.89 -1.40 -16.45
N LEU A 54 -19.01 -2.21 -17.49
CA LEU A 54 -20.26 -2.28 -18.29
C LEU A 54 -21.43 -2.76 -17.46
N GLN A 55 -21.24 -3.77 -16.62
CA GLN A 55 -22.29 -4.29 -15.73
C GLN A 55 -22.71 -3.24 -14.69
N GLU A 56 -21.76 -2.51 -14.12
CA GLU A 56 -22.02 -1.41 -13.18
C GLU A 56 -22.83 -0.30 -13.84
N GLN A 57 -22.43 0.11 -15.04
CA GLN A 57 -23.16 1.10 -15.81
C GLN A 57 -24.60 0.64 -16.13
N ALA A 58 -24.77 -0.62 -16.50
CA ALA A 58 -26.09 -1.19 -16.73
C ALA A 58 -26.95 -1.22 -15.46
N ASN A 59 -26.35 -1.49 -14.30
CA ASN A 59 -27.04 -1.46 -13.01
C ASN A 59 -27.41 -0.03 -12.61
N SER A 60 -26.53 0.93 -12.83
CA SER A 60 -26.78 2.36 -12.61
C SER A 60 -27.99 2.85 -13.43
N LEU A 61 -28.05 2.49 -14.70
CA LEU A 61 -29.21 2.81 -15.58
C LEU A 61 -30.54 2.21 -15.09
N LYS A 62 -30.48 1.13 -14.32
CA LYS A 62 -31.66 0.53 -13.67
C LYS A 62 -32.01 1.18 -12.32
N GLY A 63 -31.30 2.24 -11.91
CA GLY A 63 -31.45 2.85 -10.60
C GLY A 63 -30.94 1.98 -9.45
N LEU A 64 -30.14 0.97 -9.75
CA LEU A 64 -29.50 0.11 -8.79
C LEU A 64 -28.12 0.70 -8.46
N GLU A 65 -28.04 1.55 -7.45
CA GLU A 65 -26.77 2.05 -6.90
C GLU A 65 -26.10 0.92 -6.10
N THR A 66 -25.76 -0.16 -6.78
CA THR A 66 -25.05 -1.31 -6.24
C THR A 66 -23.73 -1.44 -6.95
N GLY A 67 -22.68 -1.70 -6.22
CA GLY A 67 -21.35 -1.84 -6.81
C GLY A 67 -20.39 -2.46 -5.82
N PHE A 68 -19.17 -2.64 -6.29
CA PHE A 68 -18.06 -3.18 -5.53
C PHE A 68 -16.85 -2.32 -5.81
N ILE A 69 -16.20 -1.81 -4.77
CA ILE A 69 -15.00 -0.97 -4.91
C ILE A 69 -13.83 -1.67 -4.23
N ARG A 70 -12.80 -1.97 -5.02
CA ARG A 70 -11.53 -2.54 -4.55
C ARG A 70 -10.56 -1.40 -4.27
N ILE A 71 -10.05 -1.33 -3.04
CA ILE A 71 -9.23 -0.23 -2.55
C ILE A 71 -7.88 -0.79 -2.09
N GLY A 72 -6.78 -0.27 -2.66
CA GLY A 72 -5.42 -0.49 -2.17
C GLY A 72 -5.00 0.65 -1.24
N SER A 73 -4.42 0.33 -0.09
CA SER A 73 -3.99 1.35 0.86
C SER A 73 -2.99 0.81 1.87
N CYS A 74 -2.02 1.61 2.26
CA CYS A 74 -1.13 1.28 3.36
C CYS A 74 -1.85 1.32 4.72
N SER A 75 -1.28 0.64 5.71
CA SER A 75 -1.87 0.49 7.04
C SER A 75 -2.17 1.81 7.73
N SER A 76 -1.30 2.81 7.60
CA SER A 76 -1.46 4.13 8.23
C SER A 76 -2.70 4.86 7.72
N PHE A 77 -2.88 4.96 6.40
CA PHE A 77 -4.05 5.60 5.81
C PHE A 77 -5.33 4.80 6.07
N SER A 78 -5.25 3.46 6.00
CA SER A 78 -6.36 2.54 6.28
C SER A 78 -6.90 2.67 7.71
N THR A 79 -6.04 2.99 8.68
CA THR A 79 -6.43 3.13 10.08
C THR A 79 -6.84 4.56 10.46
N GLN A 80 -6.20 5.57 9.88
CA GLN A 80 -6.40 6.97 10.25
C GLN A 80 -7.54 7.65 9.49
N CYS A 81 -7.59 7.47 8.17
CA CYS A 81 -8.44 8.26 7.30
C CYS A 81 -9.61 7.46 6.73
N LEU A 82 -9.35 6.26 6.24
CA LEU A 82 -10.30 5.50 5.45
C LEU A 82 -11.60 5.15 6.20
N PRO A 83 -11.61 4.80 7.50
CA PRO A 83 -12.85 4.45 8.19
C PRO A 83 -13.89 5.57 8.19
N SER A 84 -13.47 6.82 8.34
CA SER A 84 -14.39 7.98 8.28
C SER A 84 -14.90 8.26 6.88
N ILE A 85 -14.05 8.06 5.87
CA ILE A 85 -14.41 8.21 4.46
C ILE A 85 -15.46 7.16 4.07
N LEU A 86 -15.19 5.89 4.37
CA LEU A 86 -16.10 4.78 4.05
C LEU A 86 -17.45 4.92 4.77
N LYS A 87 -17.43 5.32 6.05
CA LYS A 87 -18.66 5.55 6.81
C LYS A 87 -19.54 6.64 6.18
N ASN A 88 -18.94 7.74 5.74
CA ASN A 88 -19.68 8.82 5.07
C ASN A 88 -20.18 8.39 3.67
N PHE A 89 -19.40 7.58 2.98
CA PHE A 89 -19.77 7.05 1.67
C PHE A 89 -20.95 6.07 1.77
N GLU A 90 -20.91 5.15 2.76
CA GLU A 90 -21.98 4.17 3.01
C GLU A 90 -23.33 4.83 3.29
N GLN A 91 -23.34 5.97 4.01
CA GLN A 91 -24.58 6.72 4.26
C GLN A 91 -25.26 7.17 2.96
N ARG A 92 -24.49 7.49 1.93
CA ARG A 92 -24.98 7.96 0.66
C ARG A 92 -25.25 6.81 -0.33
N TYR A 93 -24.43 5.76 -0.24
CA TYR A 93 -24.46 4.62 -1.15
C TYR A 93 -24.48 3.27 -0.38
N PRO A 94 -25.57 2.96 0.33
CA PRO A 94 -25.60 1.84 1.28
C PRO A 94 -25.52 0.44 0.66
N ARG A 95 -25.56 0.35 -0.68
CA ARG A 95 -25.49 -0.91 -1.40
C ARG A 95 -24.17 -1.13 -2.11
N ILE A 96 -23.18 -0.26 -1.87
CA ILE A 96 -21.83 -0.43 -2.36
C ILE A 96 -21.02 -1.21 -1.32
N VAL A 97 -20.32 -2.24 -1.78
CA VAL A 97 -19.45 -3.09 -0.96
C VAL A 97 -18.00 -2.69 -1.21
N PHE A 98 -17.22 -2.59 -0.15
CA PHE A 98 -15.79 -2.28 -0.25
C PHE A 98 -14.96 -3.53 0.01
N GLN A 99 -13.89 -3.68 -0.76
CA GLN A 99 -12.79 -4.59 -0.46
C GLN A 99 -11.52 -3.76 -0.25
N LEU A 100 -11.02 -3.78 0.97
CA LEU A 100 -9.77 -3.12 1.32
C LEU A 100 -8.63 -4.13 1.29
N GLN A 101 -7.57 -3.81 0.58
CA GLN A 101 -6.32 -4.57 0.55
C GLN A 101 -5.21 -3.71 1.16
N ASN A 102 -4.52 -4.28 2.16
CA ASN A 102 -3.33 -3.64 2.70
C ASN A 102 -2.16 -3.91 1.75
N MET A 103 -1.58 -2.85 1.22
CA MET A 103 -0.55 -2.88 0.17
C MET A 103 0.45 -1.75 0.41
N GLU A 104 1.70 -2.00 0.03
CA GLU A 104 2.69 -0.95 -0.07
C GLU A 104 2.41 -0.03 -1.28
N TYR A 105 3.02 1.16 -1.31
CA TYR A 105 2.74 2.15 -2.37
C TYR A 105 3.07 1.63 -3.77
N SER A 106 4.20 0.92 -3.93
CA SER A 106 4.59 0.30 -5.20
C SER A 106 3.60 -0.78 -5.65
N GLU A 107 3.19 -1.66 -4.72
CA GLU A 107 2.19 -2.69 -4.99
C GLU A 107 0.83 -2.08 -5.36
N THR A 108 0.45 -0.97 -4.69
CA THR A 108 -0.79 -0.25 -4.99
C THR A 108 -0.75 0.34 -6.40
N GLU A 109 0.38 0.95 -6.82
CA GLU A 109 0.54 1.45 -8.19
C GLU A 109 0.48 0.33 -9.23
N GLU A 110 1.17 -0.78 -8.98
CA GLU A 110 1.15 -1.94 -9.87
C GLU A 110 -0.28 -2.52 -9.99
N ALA A 111 -0.99 -2.66 -8.88
CA ALA A 111 -2.36 -3.16 -8.85
C ALA A 111 -3.35 -2.23 -9.56
N LEU A 112 -3.16 -0.89 -9.46
CA LEU A 112 -3.93 0.09 -10.22
C LEU A 112 -3.67 -0.06 -11.73
N CYS A 113 -2.41 -0.09 -12.15
CA CYS A 113 -2.04 -0.27 -13.55
C CYS A 113 -2.54 -1.61 -14.12
N ALA A 114 -2.59 -2.66 -13.30
CA ALA A 114 -3.11 -3.98 -13.68
C ALA A 114 -4.64 -4.11 -13.61
N GLY A 115 -5.37 -3.07 -13.17
CA GLY A 115 -6.82 -3.12 -12.99
C GLY A 115 -7.29 -4.09 -11.89
N GLU A 116 -6.40 -4.45 -10.97
CA GLU A 116 -6.71 -5.36 -9.84
C GLU A 116 -7.49 -4.65 -8.73
N ILE A 117 -7.30 -3.33 -8.61
CA ILE A 117 -8.03 -2.43 -7.71
C ILE A 117 -8.60 -1.24 -8.49
N ASP A 118 -9.65 -0.64 -7.97
CA ASP A 118 -10.38 0.45 -8.62
C ASP A 118 -9.85 1.82 -8.20
N CYS A 119 -9.33 1.93 -6.98
CA CYS A 119 -8.64 3.11 -6.49
C CYS A 119 -7.60 2.73 -5.43
N GLY A 120 -6.63 3.62 -5.22
CA GLY A 120 -5.55 3.38 -4.26
C GLY A 120 -5.07 4.68 -3.62
N PHE A 121 -4.44 4.54 -2.45
CA PHE A 121 -3.80 5.64 -1.73
C PHE A 121 -2.29 5.43 -1.75
N ILE A 122 -1.60 6.37 -2.38
CA ILE A 122 -0.16 6.31 -2.65
C ILE A 122 0.53 7.60 -2.21
N SER A 123 1.83 7.56 -2.10
CA SER A 123 2.70 8.72 -1.82
C SER A 123 3.53 9.09 -3.05
N ALA A 124 3.87 10.37 -3.16
CA ALA A 124 4.74 10.85 -4.22
C ALA A 124 6.21 10.38 -4.04
N PRO A 125 6.96 10.15 -5.11
CA PRO A 125 6.57 10.24 -6.51
C PRO A 125 5.75 9.03 -6.96
N TYR A 126 4.86 9.21 -7.90
CA TYR A 126 3.97 8.20 -8.45
C TYR A 126 4.09 8.14 -9.99
N SER A 127 3.62 7.05 -10.59
CA SER A 127 3.63 6.88 -12.03
C SER A 127 2.82 7.97 -12.74
N PRO A 128 3.34 8.58 -13.83
CA PRO A 128 2.62 9.59 -14.61
C PRO A 128 1.40 9.05 -15.36
N GLU A 129 1.23 7.74 -15.43
CA GLU A 129 0.10 7.08 -16.07
C GLU A 129 -1.16 7.06 -15.20
N LEU A 130 -1.01 7.34 -13.90
CA LEU A 130 -2.11 7.36 -12.95
C LEU A 130 -2.79 8.73 -12.90
N ASP A 131 -4.11 8.73 -12.85
CA ASP A 131 -4.89 9.93 -12.52
C ASP A 131 -4.89 10.15 -11.00
N VAL A 132 -4.18 11.16 -10.54
CA VAL A 132 -3.90 11.38 -9.13
C VAL A 132 -4.46 12.69 -8.61
N THR A 133 -5.16 12.62 -7.49
CA THR A 133 -5.61 13.78 -6.72
C THR A 133 -4.89 13.85 -5.38
N VAL A 134 -4.23 14.99 -5.11
CA VAL A 134 -3.56 15.20 -3.81
C VAL A 134 -4.59 15.44 -2.72
N LEU A 135 -4.64 14.54 -1.74
CA LEU A 135 -5.59 14.62 -0.62
C LEU A 135 -5.03 15.37 0.58
N MET A 136 -3.75 15.14 0.92
CA MET A 136 -3.11 15.73 2.07
C MET A 136 -1.59 15.79 1.90
N ARG A 137 -0.92 16.49 2.80
CA ARG A 137 0.53 16.45 2.98
C ARG A 137 0.81 15.90 4.36
N ASP A 138 1.75 14.97 4.45
CA ASP A 138 2.20 14.40 5.70
C ASP A 138 3.57 14.97 6.09
N ARG A 139 3.94 14.82 7.35
CA ARG A 139 5.22 15.30 7.90
C ARG A 139 6.00 14.11 8.44
N MET A 140 7.32 14.15 8.25
CA MET A 140 8.22 13.19 8.89
C MET A 140 8.63 13.74 10.26
N LEU A 141 8.50 12.92 11.28
CA LEU A 141 8.75 13.27 12.66
C LEU A 141 9.86 12.40 13.25
N ALA A 142 10.68 13.00 14.11
CA ALA A 142 11.56 12.24 14.99
C ALA A 142 10.71 11.58 16.09
N VAL A 143 10.86 10.28 16.25
CA VAL A 143 10.17 9.47 17.26
C VAL A 143 11.18 9.10 18.35
N LEU A 144 10.92 9.58 19.57
CA LEU A 144 11.83 9.48 20.71
C LEU A 144 11.21 8.68 21.84
N PRO A 145 12.01 7.97 22.64
CA PRO A 145 11.52 7.35 23.87
C PRO A 145 11.07 8.43 24.91
N PRO A 146 10.20 8.06 25.86
CA PRO A 146 9.62 9.02 26.80
C PRO A 146 10.64 9.69 27.71
N ASP A 147 11.74 9.02 28.01
CA ASP A 147 12.85 9.49 28.86
C ASP A 147 14.01 10.12 28.09
N HIS A 148 13.87 10.32 26.80
CA HIS A 148 14.90 10.95 25.97
C HIS A 148 15.24 12.37 26.45
N PRO A 149 16.53 12.80 26.46
CA PRO A 149 16.93 14.15 26.91
C PRO A 149 16.22 15.29 26.21
N LEU A 150 15.73 15.08 24.99
CA LEU A 150 14.97 16.06 24.20
C LEU A 150 13.46 15.76 24.16
N ALA A 151 12.95 14.89 25.02
CA ALA A 151 11.53 14.53 25.06
C ALA A 151 10.60 15.76 25.21
N ASP A 152 11.01 16.74 26.01
CA ASP A 152 10.25 17.97 26.27
C ASP A 152 10.73 19.17 25.44
N ALA A 153 11.72 18.99 24.56
CA ALA A 153 12.21 20.05 23.69
C ALA A 153 11.15 20.44 22.63
N PRO A 154 11.12 21.70 22.17
CA PRO A 154 10.15 22.14 21.16
C PRO A 154 10.44 21.58 19.76
N SER A 155 11.65 21.09 19.52
CA SER A 155 12.08 20.50 18.24
C SER A 155 13.26 19.57 18.44
N TYR A 156 13.47 18.68 17.47
CA TYR A 156 14.63 17.77 17.43
C TYR A 156 15.67 18.26 16.42
N PRO A 157 16.91 18.61 16.86
CA PRO A 157 17.95 19.07 15.96
C PRO A 157 18.44 17.94 15.04
N LEU A 158 18.44 18.14 13.73
CA LEU A 158 18.79 17.11 12.75
C LEU A 158 20.19 16.52 12.98
N LYS A 159 21.15 17.33 13.47
CA LYS A 159 22.52 16.86 13.79
C LYS A 159 22.58 15.76 14.84
N ARG A 160 21.58 15.68 15.70
CA ARG A 160 21.52 14.63 16.75
C ARG A 160 21.35 13.24 16.17
N PHE A 161 20.74 13.10 15.00
CA PHE A 161 20.57 11.78 14.38
C PHE A 161 21.87 11.02 14.15
N SER A 162 23.00 11.73 13.92
CA SER A 162 24.31 11.08 13.78
C SER A 162 24.92 10.56 15.09
N GLU A 163 24.34 10.97 16.23
CA GLU A 163 24.80 10.59 17.59
C GLU A 163 23.88 9.52 18.22
N GLU A 164 22.78 9.18 17.58
CA GLU A 164 21.74 8.30 18.11
C GLU A 164 21.80 6.88 17.52
N ARG A 165 21.19 5.95 18.24
CA ARG A 165 20.86 4.62 17.70
C ARG A 165 19.59 4.73 16.88
N ILE A 166 19.71 4.54 15.58
CA ILE A 166 18.59 4.68 14.66
C ILE A 166 17.92 3.33 14.43
N ILE A 167 16.63 3.25 14.73
CA ILE A 167 15.77 2.15 14.31
C ILE A 167 15.12 2.59 13.01
N LYS A 168 15.45 1.91 11.92
CA LYS A 168 15.04 2.31 10.57
C LYS A 168 14.04 1.34 10.00
N LEU A 169 13.04 1.86 9.30
CA LEU A 169 12.16 1.02 8.46
C LEU A 169 12.99 0.42 7.32
N THR A 170 12.88 -0.89 7.14
CA THR A 170 13.60 -1.63 6.09
C THR A 170 13.35 -1.01 4.72
N ASP A 171 14.43 -0.78 3.98
CA ASP A 171 14.37 -0.17 2.66
C ASP A 171 13.76 -1.15 1.64
N GLU A 172 12.50 -0.96 1.31
CA GLU A 172 12.11 -1.14 -0.06
C GLU A 172 12.57 0.10 -0.83
N ALA A 173 13.30 -0.10 -1.91
CA ALA A 173 13.87 0.97 -2.71
C ALA A 173 12.78 1.99 -3.07
N ASN A 174 12.89 3.23 -2.56
CA ASN A 174 12.00 4.38 -2.74
C ASN A 174 10.95 4.67 -1.66
N ASN A 175 10.98 4.06 -0.48
CA ASN A 175 10.08 4.50 0.58
C ASN A 175 10.44 5.93 1.08
N GLU A 176 9.48 6.57 1.73
CA GLU A 176 9.60 7.96 2.22
C GLU A 176 10.73 8.11 3.25
N VAL A 177 10.88 7.12 4.13
CA VAL A 177 11.90 7.10 5.18
C VAL A 177 13.30 7.09 4.57
N SER A 178 13.52 6.28 3.54
CA SER A 178 14.81 6.23 2.83
C SER A 178 15.18 7.56 2.19
N LYS A 179 14.20 8.28 1.62
CA LYS A 179 14.42 9.63 1.06
C LYS A 179 14.81 10.62 2.15
N VAL A 180 14.15 10.56 3.31
CA VAL A 180 14.51 11.40 4.47
C VAL A 180 15.93 11.10 4.93
N PHE A 181 16.32 9.83 5.06
CA PHE A 181 17.69 9.47 5.45
C PHE A 181 18.73 9.88 4.38
N ALA A 182 18.43 9.75 3.09
CA ALA A 182 19.29 10.25 2.03
C ALA A 182 19.48 11.77 2.13
N GLN A 183 18.41 12.51 2.39
CA GLN A 183 18.45 13.96 2.60
C GLN A 183 19.23 14.33 3.87
N LEU A 184 18.98 13.65 4.99
CA LEU A 184 19.73 13.84 6.23
C LEU A 184 21.23 13.63 6.00
N ASN A 185 21.62 12.53 5.36
CA ASN A 185 23.00 12.21 5.06
C ASN A 185 23.68 13.22 4.12
N SER A 186 22.90 13.89 3.26
CA SER A 186 23.42 14.98 2.42
C SER A 186 23.70 16.28 3.19
N MET A 187 23.08 16.45 4.37
CA MET A 187 23.18 17.66 5.20
C MET A 187 24.14 17.51 6.38
N LEU A 188 24.50 16.27 6.72
CA LEU A 188 25.32 15.96 7.90
C LEU A 188 26.74 15.58 7.51
N ASP A 189 27.71 16.03 8.28
CA ASP A 189 29.14 15.68 8.11
C ASP A 189 29.40 14.20 8.41
N THR A 190 28.59 13.60 9.29
CA THR A 190 28.66 12.18 9.67
C THR A 190 27.38 11.49 9.21
N PRO A 191 27.48 10.45 8.36
CA PRO A 191 26.31 9.73 7.90
C PRO A 191 25.53 9.08 9.06
N VAL A 192 24.22 9.13 8.98
CA VAL A 192 23.34 8.41 9.88
C VAL A 192 23.31 6.94 9.45
N THR A 193 23.66 6.05 10.38
CA THR A 193 23.63 4.60 10.13
C THR A 193 22.56 3.94 10.99
N ALA A 194 21.87 2.98 10.40
CA ALA A 194 20.88 2.20 11.15
C ALA A 194 21.60 1.30 12.18
N TYR A 195 21.08 1.30 13.41
CA TYR A 195 21.41 0.30 14.42
C TYR A 195 20.62 -1.00 14.18
N CYS A 196 19.38 -0.85 13.74
CA CYS A 196 18.48 -1.95 13.46
C CYS A 196 17.55 -1.57 12.30
N ASP A 197 17.35 -2.52 11.37
CA ASP A 197 16.37 -2.42 10.30
C ASP A 197 15.14 -3.27 10.65
N VAL A 198 13.95 -2.71 10.51
CA VAL A 198 12.66 -3.32 10.88
C VAL A 198 11.66 -3.06 9.75
N ASN A 199 10.84 -4.03 9.43
CA ASN A 199 9.91 -3.96 8.30
C ASN A 199 8.47 -3.58 8.68
N ASP A 200 8.26 -3.07 9.89
CA ASP A 200 6.92 -2.73 10.37
C ASP A 200 6.99 -1.57 11.39
N ASP A 201 6.16 -0.57 11.17
CA ASP A 201 6.10 0.67 11.96
C ASP A 201 5.72 0.42 13.43
N TYR A 202 4.87 -0.58 13.69
CA TYR A 202 4.42 -0.91 15.02
C TYR A 202 5.57 -1.43 15.89
N SER A 203 6.39 -2.33 15.33
CA SER A 203 7.61 -2.83 15.97
C SER A 203 8.63 -1.73 16.21
N ILE A 204 8.79 -0.79 15.27
CA ILE A 204 9.67 0.37 15.44
C ILE A 204 9.23 1.19 16.65
N MET A 205 7.95 1.52 16.76
CA MET A 205 7.44 2.33 17.87
C MET A 205 7.58 1.61 19.22
N ALA A 206 7.35 0.29 19.28
CA ALA A 206 7.58 -0.51 20.49
C ALA A 206 9.05 -0.51 20.92
N MET A 207 9.98 -0.61 19.96
CA MET A 207 11.42 -0.53 20.23
C MET A 207 11.83 0.86 20.71
N VAL A 208 11.28 1.93 20.14
CA VAL A 208 11.52 3.30 20.60
C VAL A 208 10.99 3.49 22.01
N GLU A 209 9.76 3.08 22.30
CA GLU A 209 9.18 3.14 23.64
C GLU A 209 10.04 2.44 24.69
N SER A 210 10.66 1.32 24.32
CA SER A 210 11.56 0.55 25.20
C SER A 210 12.95 1.18 25.40
N GLY A 211 13.24 2.31 24.76
CA GLY A 211 14.52 3.02 24.85
C GLY A 211 15.64 2.42 24.02
N LEU A 212 15.35 1.54 23.05
CA LEU A 212 16.38 0.94 22.19
C LEU A 212 17.03 1.92 21.22
N GLY A 213 16.35 3.02 20.90
CA GLY A 213 16.85 4.04 19.99
C GLY A 213 15.78 5.06 19.62
N VAL A 214 16.03 5.79 18.55
CA VAL A 214 15.10 6.77 17.97
C VAL A 214 14.77 6.36 16.54
N ALA A 215 13.65 6.87 16.00
CA ALA A 215 13.23 6.59 14.63
C ALA A 215 12.77 7.85 13.91
N VAL A 216 12.55 7.73 12.62
CA VAL A 216 11.85 8.73 11.80
C VAL A 216 10.64 8.04 11.17
N LEU A 217 9.45 8.52 11.49
CA LEU A 217 8.18 8.01 10.96
C LEU A 217 7.29 9.18 10.54
N SER A 218 6.30 8.89 9.70
CA SER A 218 5.33 9.89 9.31
C SER A 218 4.33 10.20 10.44
N GLU A 219 3.80 11.41 10.45
CA GLU A 219 2.78 11.82 11.41
C GLU A 219 1.53 10.95 11.29
N LEU A 220 1.20 10.55 10.08
CA LEU A 220 0.08 9.68 9.81
C LEU A 220 0.26 8.30 10.46
N VAL A 221 1.46 7.73 10.44
CA VAL A 221 1.78 6.46 11.11
C VAL A 221 1.61 6.60 12.62
N THR A 222 2.11 7.69 13.22
CA THR A 222 2.15 7.85 14.67
C THR A 222 0.84 8.32 15.30
N GLY A 223 -0.12 8.78 14.53
CA GLY A 223 -1.29 9.54 15.00
C GLY A 223 -2.29 8.77 15.88
N ARG A 224 -2.35 7.44 15.84
CA ARG A 224 -3.30 6.62 16.64
C ARG A 224 -2.64 5.44 17.34
N MET A 225 -1.35 5.48 17.53
CA MET A 225 -0.63 4.35 18.10
C MET A 225 -0.61 4.41 19.63
N PRO A 226 -0.78 3.26 20.32
CA PRO A 226 -0.90 3.22 21.78
C PRO A 226 0.45 3.21 22.50
N PHE A 227 1.48 3.85 21.93
CA PHE A 227 2.84 3.85 22.46
C PHE A 227 3.13 5.14 23.23
N ASP A 228 3.84 5.03 24.35
CA ASP A 228 4.37 6.18 25.08
C ASP A 228 5.68 6.66 24.43
N ILE A 229 5.55 7.43 23.37
CA ILE A 229 6.64 8.00 22.57
C ILE A 229 6.50 9.52 22.50
N ARG A 230 7.59 10.20 22.14
CA ARG A 230 7.60 11.66 21.96
C ARG A 230 7.88 11.98 20.50
N LEU A 231 7.04 12.83 19.92
CA LEU A 231 7.09 13.22 18.50
C LEU A 231 7.63 14.65 18.37
N LYS A 232 8.59 14.84 17.47
CA LYS A 232 9.25 16.15 17.23
C LYS A 232 9.40 16.46 15.75
#